data_ec9394e8d2788ca03eb1c4c38f5e3164
#
_entry.id   ec9394e8d2788ca03eb1c4c38f5e3164
#
_cell.length_a   1.000
_cell.length_b   1.000
_cell.length_c   1.000
_cell.angle_alpha   90.00
_cell.angle_beta   90.00
_cell.angle_gamma   90.00
#
_symmetry.space_group_name_H-M   'P 1'
#
loop_
_entity.id
_entity.type
_entity.pdbx_description
1 polymer ?
#
loop_
_entity_poly.entity_id
_entity_poly.type
_entity_poly.pdbx_seq_one_letter_code
_entity_poly.pdbx_strand_id
1 'polypeptide(L)'
;MLSSVKHLHEHGIVHRDLKPENFLMSDKSEGAEVKLIDFGLSKRFSCKDQLEKMKTVVGTPYYVAPEVLKGSYDKRCDVWSLGVILFVFLCGYPPFEGDNNKEIFKNVLKQDLKFDPADWSTVSKEAKDLVS
;
A
#
# COMPACT_ATOMS: atom_id res chain seq x y z
N MET A 1 -9.01 -5.50 -5.52
CA MET A 1 -8.14 -4.97 -4.45
C MET A 1 -8.78 -3.79 -3.71
N LEU A 2 -9.08 -2.67 -4.36
CA LEU A 2 -9.69 -1.48 -3.71
C LEU A 2 -11.01 -1.81 -2.99
N SER A 3 -11.90 -2.60 -3.59
CA SER A 3 -13.16 -3.01 -2.96
C SER A 3 -12.96 -3.81 -1.67
N SER A 4 -11.96 -4.70 -1.63
CA SER A 4 -11.65 -5.49 -0.44
C SER A 4 -11.15 -4.60 0.71
N VAL A 5 -10.25 -3.64 0.42
CA VAL A 5 -9.75 -2.71 1.42
C VAL A 5 -10.83 -1.75 1.90
N LYS A 6 -11.69 -1.25 0.98
CA LYS A 6 -12.86 -0.45 1.34
C LYS A 6 -13.75 -1.21 2.33
N HIS A 7 -14.07 -2.48 2.03
CA HIS A 7 -14.88 -3.32 2.92
C HIS A 7 -14.26 -3.44 4.32
N LEU A 8 -12.96 -3.68 4.44
CA LEU A 8 -12.27 -3.71 5.73
C LEU A 8 -12.42 -2.40 6.49
N HIS A 9 -12.17 -1.27 5.82
CA HIS A 9 -12.24 0.05 6.43
C HIS A 9 -13.65 0.42 6.88
N GLU A 10 -14.69 -0.03 6.17
CA GLU A 10 -16.10 0.13 6.56
C GLU A 10 -16.44 -0.70 7.81
N HIS A 11 -15.74 -1.82 8.04
CA HIS A 11 -15.90 -2.67 9.22
C HIS A 11 -14.90 -2.34 10.34
N GLY A 12 -14.22 -1.19 10.26
CA GLY A 12 -13.31 -0.74 11.30
C GLY A 12 -12.02 -1.57 11.38
N ILE A 13 -11.54 -2.14 10.27
CA ILE A 13 -10.32 -2.94 10.21
C ILE A 13 -9.30 -2.23 9.31
N VAL A 14 -8.06 -2.08 9.81
CA VAL A 14 -6.89 -1.65 9.04
C VAL A 14 -5.98 -2.86 8.85
N HIS A 15 -5.55 -3.14 7.63
CA HIS A 15 -4.75 -4.33 7.32
C HIS A 15 -3.28 -4.17 7.73
N ARG A 16 -2.64 -3.05 7.38
CA ARG A 16 -1.27 -2.61 7.74
C ARG A 16 -0.10 -3.39 7.12
N ASP A 17 -0.36 -4.41 6.31
CA ASP A 17 0.66 -5.16 5.55
C ASP A 17 0.14 -5.53 4.17
N LEU A 18 -0.42 -4.55 3.45
CA LEU A 18 -0.83 -4.77 2.07
C LEU A 18 0.41 -4.86 1.18
N LYS A 19 0.49 -5.96 0.42
CA LYS A 19 1.52 -6.27 -0.58
C LYS A 19 0.94 -7.24 -1.60
N PRO A 20 1.52 -7.37 -2.81
CA PRO A 20 0.99 -8.25 -3.85
C PRO A 20 0.75 -9.69 -3.37
N GLU A 21 1.64 -10.23 -2.54
CA GLU A 21 1.60 -11.59 -2.02
C GLU A 21 0.37 -11.89 -1.16
N ASN A 22 -0.25 -10.84 -0.59
CA ASN A 22 -1.45 -10.96 0.23
C ASN A 22 -2.76 -10.87 -0.58
N PHE A 23 -2.67 -10.72 -1.91
CA PHE A 23 -3.80 -10.76 -2.82
C PHE A 23 -3.74 -12.04 -3.67
N LEU A 24 -4.64 -12.97 -3.37
CA LEU A 24 -4.73 -14.24 -4.11
C LEU A 24 -5.94 -14.23 -5.05
N MET A 25 -5.77 -14.88 -6.20
CA MET A 25 -6.90 -15.18 -7.09
C MET A 25 -7.62 -16.42 -6.56
N SER A 26 -8.96 -16.44 -6.60
CA SER A 26 -9.78 -17.59 -6.17
C SER A 26 -9.49 -18.85 -6.99
N ASP A 27 -9.19 -18.66 -8.27
CA ASP A 27 -8.89 -19.71 -9.24
C ASP A 27 -8.10 -19.12 -10.43
N LYS A 28 -7.95 -19.88 -11.53
CA LYS A 28 -7.19 -19.46 -12.73
C LYS A 28 -8.09 -18.96 -13.88
N SER A 29 -9.38 -18.77 -13.64
CA SER A 29 -10.31 -18.28 -14.67
C SER A 29 -10.18 -16.76 -14.88
N GLU A 30 -10.62 -16.26 -16.04
CA GLU A 30 -10.66 -14.80 -16.31
C GLU A 30 -11.61 -14.03 -15.36
N GLY A 31 -12.58 -14.72 -14.76
CA GLY A 31 -13.53 -14.16 -13.80
C GLY A 31 -13.13 -14.36 -12.33
N ALA A 32 -11.90 -14.82 -12.04
CA ALA A 32 -11.46 -15.12 -10.70
C ALA A 32 -11.53 -13.90 -9.77
N GLU A 33 -12.03 -14.12 -8.55
CA GLU A 33 -12.10 -13.08 -7.52
C GLU A 33 -10.74 -12.88 -6.85
N VAL A 34 -10.39 -11.63 -6.58
CA VAL A 34 -9.23 -11.27 -5.78
C VAL A 34 -9.59 -11.35 -4.29
N LYS A 35 -8.92 -12.21 -3.56
CA LYS A 35 -9.10 -12.39 -2.10
C LYS A 35 -7.89 -11.84 -1.34
N LEU A 36 -8.16 -11.04 -0.33
CA LEU A 36 -7.14 -10.54 0.59
C LEU A 36 -6.96 -11.54 1.73
N ILE A 37 -5.71 -11.85 2.03
CA ILE A 37 -5.30 -12.80 3.06
C ILE A 37 -4.31 -12.16 4.05
N ASP A 38 -3.95 -12.91 5.10
CA ASP A 38 -2.97 -12.55 6.13
C ASP A 38 -3.31 -11.29 6.93
N PHE A 39 -4.15 -11.48 7.93
CA PHE A 39 -4.57 -10.43 8.88
C PHE A 39 -3.68 -10.38 10.14
N GLY A 40 -2.51 -11.00 10.14
CA GLY A 40 -1.62 -11.10 11.30
C GLY A 40 -1.16 -9.76 11.87
N LEU A 41 -1.07 -8.72 11.02
CA LEU A 41 -0.74 -7.36 11.43
C LEU A 41 -1.96 -6.43 11.50
N SER A 42 -3.17 -6.91 11.22
CA SER A 42 -4.37 -6.07 11.20
C SER A 42 -4.73 -5.52 12.59
N LYS A 43 -5.41 -4.38 12.60
CA LYS A 43 -5.93 -3.77 13.82
C LYS A 43 -7.38 -3.33 13.62
N ARG A 44 -8.22 -3.58 14.61
CA ARG A 44 -9.55 -2.97 14.71
C ARG A 44 -9.43 -1.55 15.26
N PHE A 45 -10.21 -0.64 14.71
CA PHE A 45 -10.40 0.70 15.22
C PHE A 45 -11.91 0.96 15.44
N SER A 46 -12.25 1.76 16.44
CA SER A 46 -13.66 2.14 16.66
C SER A 46 -14.07 3.18 15.62
N CYS A 47 -15.20 2.97 14.96
CA CYS A 47 -15.79 3.99 14.07
C CYS A 47 -16.13 5.30 14.80
N LYS A 48 -16.21 5.26 16.15
CA LYS A 48 -16.44 6.45 16.99
C LYS A 48 -15.16 7.24 17.24
N ASP A 49 -13.99 6.60 17.16
CA ASP A 49 -12.67 7.19 17.44
C ASP A 49 -11.87 7.38 16.14
N GLN A 50 -12.42 8.12 15.18
CA GLN A 50 -11.71 8.48 13.93
C GLN A 50 -10.36 9.20 14.18
N LEU A 51 -10.08 9.59 15.42
CA LEU A 51 -8.87 10.26 15.86
C LEU A 51 -7.86 9.31 16.55
N GLU A 52 -8.19 8.03 16.77
CA GLU A 52 -7.24 7.10 17.39
C GLU A 52 -6.08 6.80 16.43
N LYS A 53 -4.91 7.36 16.73
CA LYS A 53 -3.69 7.12 15.96
C LYS A 53 -2.99 5.84 16.41
N MET A 54 -2.60 5.03 15.44
CA MET A 54 -1.75 3.86 15.68
C MET A 54 -0.29 4.31 15.81
N LYS A 55 0.48 3.63 16.68
CA LYS A 55 1.88 3.99 16.97
C LYS A 55 2.87 2.89 16.64
N THR A 56 2.42 1.65 16.45
CA THR A 56 3.31 0.52 16.18
C THR A 56 3.78 0.54 14.73
N VAL A 57 5.08 0.62 14.51
CA VAL A 57 5.67 0.53 13.15
C VAL A 57 5.65 -0.93 12.72
N VAL A 58 4.84 -1.24 11.72
CA VAL A 58 4.66 -2.58 11.14
C VAL A 58 4.51 -2.49 9.63
N GLY A 59 4.69 -3.61 8.93
CA GLY A 59 4.52 -3.73 7.49
C GLY A 59 5.82 -4.09 6.76
N THR A 60 5.68 -4.34 5.47
CA THR A 60 6.80 -4.69 4.58
C THR A 60 7.46 -3.41 4.04
N PRO A 61 8.81 -3.26 4.08
CA PRO A 61 9.52 -1.99 3.86
C PRO A 61 9.11 -1.19 2.63
N TYR A 62 8.94 -1.83 1.48
CA TYR A 62 8.59 -1.15 0.22
C TYR A 62 7.19 -0.55 0.22
N TYR A 63 6.26 -1.12 1.01
CA TYR A 63 4.83 -0.78 1.01
C TYR A 63 4.42 0.06 2.21
N VAL A 64 5.34 0.32 3.16
CA VAL A 64 5.04 1.04 4.39
C VAL A 64 4.85 2.54 4.13
N ALA A 65 3.79 3.12 4.69
CA ALA A 65 3.49 4.53 4.54
C ALA A 65 4.42 5.42 5.37
N PRO A 66 4.75 6.66 4.91
CA PRO A 66 5.63 7.58 5.64
C PRO A 66 5.09 7.95 7.03
N GLU A 67 3.79 8.04 7.23
CA GLU A 67 3.18 8.29 8.54
C GLU A 67 3.33 7.11 9.50
N VAL A 68 3.40 5.87 8.98
CA VAL A 68 3.71 4.68 9.79
C VAL A 68 5.12 4.77 10.36
N LEU A 69 6.09 5.18 9.53
CA LEU A 69 7.47 5.38 9.94
C LEU A 69 7.62 6.50 10.98
N LYS A 70 6.74 7.50 10.92
CA LYS A 70 6.67 8.60 11.91
C LYS A 70 5.96 8.18 13.22
N GLY A 71 5.37 6.98 13.27
CA GLY A 71 4.74 6.43 14.48
C GLY A 71 3.42 7.08 14.88
N SER A 72 2.68 7.70 13.94
CA SER A 72 1.36 8.27 14.20
C SER A 72 0.52 8.22 12.93
N TYR A 73 -0.34 7.21 12.77
CA TYR A 73 -1.04 6.93 11.52
C TYR A 73 -2.45 6.38 11.73
N ASP A 74 -3.24 6.34 10.68
CA ASP A 74 -4.60 5.80 10.65
C ASP A 74 -4.78 4.83 9.45
N LYS A 75 -6.02 4.48 9.12
CA LYS A 75 -6.37 3.54 8.04
C LYS A 75 -5.84 3.94 6.65
N ARG A 76 -5.47 5.21 6.45
CA ARG A 76 -4.95 5.71 5.17
C ARG A 76 -3.60 5.11 4.81
N CYS A 77 -2.88 4.51 5.77
CA CYS A 77 -1.66 3.76 5.47
C CYS A 77 -1.90 2.60 4.48
N ASP A 78 -3.09 1.98 4.49
CA ASP A 78 -3.45 0.96 3.51
C ASP A 78 -3.63 1.55 2.09
N VAL A 79 -4.09 2.80 1.98
CA VAL A 79 -4.22 3.50 0.70
C VAL A 79 -2.84 3.76 0.08
N TRP A 80 -1.88 4.19 0.89
CA TRP A 80 -0.49 4.31 0.45
C TRP A 80 0.05 2.99 -0.10
N SER A 81 -0.12 1.89 0.65
CA SER A 81 0.34 0.56 0.21
C SER A 81 -0.31 0.14 -1.12
N LEU A 82 -1.60 0.42 -1.33
CA LEU A 82 -2.27 0.19 -2.61
C LEU A 82 -1.68 1.02 -3.74
N GLY A 83 -1.31 2.28 -3.50
CA GLY A 83 -0.62 3.14 -4.47
C GLY A 83 0.73 2.54 -4.90
N VAL A 84 1.52 2.05 -3.92
CA VAL A 84 2.80 1.37 -4.20
C VAL A 84 2.58 0.08 -4.99
N ILE A 85 1.58 -0.73 -4.65
CA ILE A 85 1.25 -1.95 -5.40
C ILE A 85 0.88 -1.62 -6.84
N LEU A 86 0.05 -0.59 -7.05
CA LEU A 86 -0.32 -0.15 -8.39
C LEU A 86 0.90 0.34 -9.18
N PHE A 87 1.78 1.10 -8.56
CA PHE A 87 3.03 1.53 -9.18
C PHE A 87 3.86 0.33 -9.66
N VAL A 88 4.07 -0.68 -8.79
CA VAL A 88 4.78 -1.92 -9.15
C VAL A 88 4.11 -2.65 -10.31
N PHE A 89 2.78 -2.72 -10.35
CA PHE A 89 2.07 -3.37 -11.46
C PHE A 89 2.19 -2.63 -12.80
N LEU A 90 2.43 -1.31 -12.76
CA LEU A 90 2.58 -0.51 -13.96
C LEU A 90 4.00 -0.54 -14.55
N CYS A 91 5.05 -0.69 -13.73
CA CYS A 91 6.43 -0.60 -14.19
C CYS A 91 7.34 -1.77 -13.78
N GLY A 92 6.93 -2.63 -12.81
CA GLY A 92 7.68 -3.82 -12.43
C GLY A 92 8.66 -3.65 -11.27
N TYR A 93 8.81 -2.43 -10.71
CA TYR A 93 9.70 -2.14 -9.57
C TYR A 93 9.04 -1.19 -8.58
N PRO A 94 9.49 -1.12 -7.31
CA PRO A 94 8.90 -0.23 -6.31
C PRO A 94 9.30 1.24 -6.54
N PRO A 95 8.46 2.22 -6.12
CA PRO A 95 8.76 3.64 -6.29
C PRO A 95 9.92 4.15 -5.44
N PHE A 96 10.22 3.47 -4.34
CA PHE A 96 11.28 3.85 -3.41
C PHE A 96 12.15 2.62 -3.10
N GLU A 97 13.40 2.67 -3.55
CA GLU A 97 14.38 1.59 -3.41
C GLU A 97 15.52 1.99 -2.48
N GLY A 98 16.36 1.02 -2.10
CA GLY A 98 17.57 1.19 -1.32
C GLY A 98 18.22 -0.15 -1.03
N ASP A 99 19.53 -0.16 -0.74
CA ASP A 99 20.32 -1.37 -0.48
C ASP A 99 19.93 -2.05 0.84
N ASN A 100 19.21 -1.35 1.69
CA ASN A 100 18.73 -1.84 2.99
C ASN A 100 17.47 -1.08 3.44
N ASN A 101 16.79 -1.61 4.46
CA ASN A 101 15.54 -1.02 4.96
C ASN A 101 15.68 0.44 5.41
N LYS A 102 16.85 0.86 5.94
CA LYS A 102 17.07 2.25 6.37
C LYS A 102 17.05 3.21 5.19
N GLU A 103 17.64 2.81 4.07
CA GLU A 103 17.62 3.62 2.84
C GLU A 103 16.25 3.67 2.21
N ILE A 104 15.54 2.52 2.13
CA ILE A 104 14.16 2.47 1.67
C ILE A 104 13.31 3.45 2.49
N PHE A 105 13.35 3.37 3.82
CA PHE A 105 12.59 4.25 4.71
C PHE A 105 12.96 5.73 4.53
N LYS A 106 14.25 6.04 4.35
CA LYS A 106 14.70 7.40 4.06
C LYS A 106 14.10 7.92 2.75
N ASN A 107 14.03 7.08 1.72
CA ASN A 107 13.49 7.45 0.42
C ASN A 107 11.96 7.56 0.45
N VAL A 108 11.26 6.68 1.17
CA VAL A 108 9.83 6.80 1.47
C VAL A 108 9.51 8.13 2.18
N LEU A 109 10.33 8.54 3.17
CA LEU A 109 10.11 9.80 3.89
C LEU A 109 10.35 11.04 3.05
N LYS A 110 11.22 10.97 2.03
CA LYS A 110 11.45 12.08 1.09
C LYS A 110 10.30 12.27 0.10
N GLN A 111 9.59 11.19 -0.23
CA GLN A 111 8.50 11.17 -1.22
C GLN A 111 8.90 11.73 -2.59
N ASP A 112 10.16 11.55 -2.99
CA ASP A 112 10.66 11.96 -4.32
C ASP A 112 10.29 10.90 -5.36
N LEU A 113 9.03 10.92 -5.80
CA LEU A 113 8.49 10.00 -6.78
C LEU A 113 9.00 10.36 -8.18
N LYS A 114 9.54 9.38 -8.90
CA LYS A 114 10.07 9.54 -10.24
C LYS A 114 9.41 8.58 -11.22
N PHE A 115 9.18 9.05 -12.43
CA PHE A 115 8.67 8.26 -13.54
C PHE A 115 9.76 8.22 -14.62
N ASP A 116 10.50 7.09 -14.71
CA ASP A 116 11.52 6.91 -15.74
C ASP A 116 10.83 6.88 -17.12
N PRO A 117 11.21 7.77 -18.05
CA PRO A 117 10.61 7.78 -19.38
C PRO A 117 10.73 6.44 -20.13
N ALA A 118 11.78 5.64 -19.87
CA ALA A 118 11.95 4.34 -20.50
C ALA A 118 10.81 3.37 -20.15
N ASP A 119 10.40 3.34 -18.89
CA ASP A 119 9.38 2.39 -18.38
C ASP A 119 7.98 2.96 -18.41
N TRP A 120 7.86 4.29 -18.28
CA TRP A 120 6.58 4.98 -18.12
C TRP A 120 6.04 5.63 -19.39
N SER A 121 6.72 5.50 -20.54
CA SER A 121 6.29 6.11 -21.81
C SER A 121 4.93 5.61 -22.30
N THR A 122 4.60 4.34 -22.04
CA THR A 122 3.33 3.69 -22.42
C THR A 122 2.22 3.81 -21.37
N VAL A 123 2.55 4.29 -20.15
CA VAL A 123 1.59 4.44 -19.06
C VAL A 123 0.84 5.76 -19.23
N SER A 124 -0.50 5.71 -19.12
CA SER A 124 -1.35 6.89 -19.31
C SER A 124 -1.09 7.98 -18.26
N LYS A 125 -1.45 9.22 -18.61
CA LYS A 125 -1.33 10.36 -17.69
C LYS A 125 -2.19 10.17 -16.45
N GLU A 126 -3.40 9.64 -16.63
CA GLU A 126 -4.36 9.38 -15.55
C GLU A 126 -3.83 8.33 -14.56
N ALA A 127 -3.14 7.29 -15.07
CA ALA A 127 -2.52 6.29 -14.20
C ALA A 127 -1.34 6.87 -13.41
N LYS A 128 -0.53 7.74 -14.03
CA LYS A 128 0.54 8.47 -13.33
C LYS A 128 -0.01 9.39 -12.25
N ASP A 129 -1.07 10.12 -12.55
CA ASP A 129 -1.75 11.01 -11.60
C ASP A 129 -2.32 10.24 -10.41
N LEU A 130 -2.88 9.05 -10.66
CA LEU A 130 -3.46 8.20 -9.60
C LEU A 130 -2.41 7.68 -8.60
N VAL A 131 -1.17 7.42 -9.04
CA VAL A 131 -0.10 6.91 -8.16
C VAL A 131 0.78 8.02 -7.58
N SER A 132 0.55 9.28 -7.95
CA SER A 132 1.23 10.47 -7.43
C SER A 132 0.56 10.99 -6.17
#